data_cd7661096cd93e4ea748bd3d23385662
#
_entry.id   cd7661096cd93e4ea748bd3d23385662
#
_cell.length_a   1.000
_cell.length_b   1.000
_cell.length_c   1.000
_cell.angle_alpha   90.00
_cell.angle_beta   90.00
_cell.angle_gamma   90.00
#
_symmetry.space_group_name_H-M   'P 1'
#
loop_
_entity.id
_entity.type
_entity.pdbx_description
1 polymer ?
#
loop_
_entity_poly.entity_id
_entity_poly.type
_entity_poly.pdbx_seq_one_letter_code
_entity_poly.pdbx_strand_id
1 'polypeptide(L)'
;MDWVSGRRRFLKIAVGTTTVMGLAPLAFGQDGDWSATEDAVRKAPARLSEIEAEIGGRIGVSAVNLDTGFTLTHRGDERFAMCSSFKWLLAALVLKQVDAGDLLLEQTVYFTREDMVPHAPVTESALGLGYLTVAELCEATVQTSDNPAANLLLRLIGGPEGFTEMLRADGADTTRLDRWEPELNANTPGDPRDTTTPNAM
;
A
#
# COMPACT_ATOMS: atom_id res chain seq x y z
N MET A 1 10.73 20.10 -11.59
CA MET A 1 11.68 18.96 -11.55
C MET A 1 10.93 17.77 -12.14
N ASP A 2 11.24 17.42 -13.40
CA ASP A 2 10.42 16.49 -14.21
C ASP A 2 10.39 15.07 -13.66
N TRP A 3 9.37 14.74 -12.92
CA TRP A 3 9.11 13.40 -12.39
C TRP A 3 8.77 12.38 -13.50
N VAL A 4 8.24 12.86 -14.64
CA VAL A 4 7.88 12.03 -15.80
C VAL A 4 9.12 11.53 -16.57
N SER A 5 10.26 12.22 -16.48
CA SER A 5 11.48 11.81 -17.19
C SER A 5 12.23 10.65 -16.51
N GLY A 6 11.98 10.37 -15.24
CA GLY A 6 12.62 9.28 -14.48
C GLY A 6 12.16 7.88 -14.90
N ARG A 7 10.88 7.69 -15.20
CA ARG A 7 10.31 6.38 -15.59
C ARG A 7 10.82 5.87 -16.94
N ARG A 8 11.14 6.75 -17.88
CA ARG A 8 11.65 6.35 -19.21
C ARG A 8 13.15 5.98 -19.22
N ARG A 9 13.90 6.32 -18.17
CA ARG A 9 15.34 5.96 -18.10
C ARG A 9 15.59 4.54 -17.58
N PHE A 10 14.68 3.96 -16.81
CA PHE A 10 14.85 2.59 -16.30
C PHE A 10 14.67 1.50 -17.37
N LEU A 11 13.92 1.78 -18.44
CA LEU A 11 13.63 0.80 -19.50
C LEU A 11 14.62 0.82 -20.66
N LYS A 12 15.61 1.74 -20.70
CA LYS A 12 16.55 1.91 -21.83
C LYS A 12 17.96 1.39 -21.58
N ILE A 13 18.25 0.76 -20.45
CA ILE A 13 19.61 0.26 -20.13
C ILE A 13 19.82 -1.21 -20.52
N ALA A 14 18.85 -1.86 -21.14
CA ALA A 14 18.93 -3.30 -21.45
C ALA A 14 19.35 -3.63 -22.90
N VAL A 15 19.76 -2.66 -23.73
CA VAL A 15 20.30 -3.00 -25.07
C VAL A 15 21.49 -2.08 -25.41
N GLY A 16 22.68 -2.56 -25.15
CA GLY A 16 23.91 -1.90 -25.56
C GLY A 16 25.13 -2.75 -25.24
N THR A 17 25.43 -3.69 -26.13
CA THR A 17 26.72 -4.41 -26.13
C THR A 17 27.87 -3.44 -26.38
N THR A 18 28.71 -3.19 -25.39
CA THR A 18 30.07 -2.73 -25.55
C THR A 18 30.97 -3.37 -24.53
N THR A 19 31.89 -4.17 -25.01
CA THR A 19 32.95 -4.84 -24.27
C THR A 19 33.85 -3.78 -23.62
N VAL A 20 33.89 -3.70 -22.31
CA VAL A 20 34.97 -3.07 -21.54
C VAL A 20 35.42 -4.03 -20.46
N MET A 21 36.74 -4.26 -20.50
CA MET A 21 37.49 -5.13 -19.58
C MET A 21 37.26 -4.74 -18.11
N GLY A 22 37.01 -5.75 -17.26
CA GLY A 22 37.61 -5.82 -15.92
C GLY A 22 36.83 -5.14 -14.78
N LEU A 23 35.50 -5.32 -14.68
CA LEU A 23 34.83 -5.34 -13.40
C LEU A 23 34.07 -6.66 -13.31
N ALA A 24 34.52 -7.53 -12.41
CA ALA A 24 33.77 -8.74 -12.09
C ALA A 24 32.36 -8.32 -11.73
N PRO A 25 31.31 -8.96 -12.30
CA PRO A 25 29.97 -8.77 -11.80
C PRO A 25 30.02 -9.17 -10.34
N LEU A 26 29.52 -8.32 -9.43
CA LEU A 26 29.11 -8.74 -8.11
C LEU A 26 28.08 -9.83 -8.36
N ALA A 27 28.55 -11.08 -8.33
CA ALA A 27 27.70 -12.24 -8.30
C ALA A 27 26.92 -12.12 -6.98
N PHE A 28 25.72 -11.58 -7.06
CA PHE A 28 24.68 -11.92 -6.08
C PHE A 28 24.54 -13.43 -6.21
N GLY A 29 24.98 -14.14 -5.16
CA GLY A 29 25.18 -15.58 -5.17
C GLY A 29 23.96 -16.30 -5.71
N GLN A 30 24.09 -16.91 -6.89
CA GLN A 30 23.14 -17.85 -7.47
C GLN A 30 23.22 -19.22 -6.81
N ASP A 31 24.08 -19.41 -5.82
CA ASP A 31 24.28 -20.66 -5.08
C ASP A 31 23.92 -20.49 -3.60
N GLY A 32 22.88 -19.75 -3.28
CA GLY A 32 22.32 -19.76 -1.93
C GLY A 32 21.78 -21.15 -1.62
N ASP A 33 22.23 -21.77 -0.54
CA ASP A 33 21.63 -23.00 -0.01
C ASP A 33 20.17 -22.70 0.40
N TRP A 34 19.27 -22.83 -0.55
CA TRP A 34 17.82 -22.60 -0.37
C TRP A 34 17.16 -23.63 0.54
N SER A 35 17.86 -24.76 0.84
CA SER A 35 17.33 -25.83 1.70
C SER A 35 17.04 -25.32 3.12
N ALA A 36 17.89 -24.48 3.68
CA ALA A 36 17.67 -23.84 4.98
C ALA A 36 16.49 -22.84 4.94
N THR A 37 16.29 -22.16 3.80
CA THR A 37 15.17 -21.25 3.59
C THR A 37 13.84 -22.02 3.48
N GLU A 38 13.81 -23.10 2.72
CA GLU A 38 12.61 -23.96 2.58
C GLU A 38 12.20 -24.59 3.92
N ASP A 39 13.16 -25.04 4.72
CA ASP A 39 12.89 -25.58 6.06
C ASP A 39 12.35 -24.50 7.02
N ALA A 40 12.93 -23.30 6.99
CA ALA A 40 12.45 -22.17 7.77
C ALA A 40 11.01 -21.79 7.40
N VAL A 41 10.71 -21.73 6.11
CA VAL A 41 9.36 -21.38 5.65
C VAL A 41 8.35 -22.49 6.00
N ARG A 42 8.71 -23.76 5.88
CA ARG A 42 7.86 -24.87 6.30
C ARG A 42 7.52 -24.82 7.80
N LYS A 43 8.45 -24.34 8.62
CA LYS A 43 8.28 -24.16 10.08
C LYS A 43 7.58 -22.84 10.45
N ALA A 44 7.52 -21.88 9.55
CA ALA A 44 7.01 -20.54 9.83
C ALA A 44 5.57 -20.52 10.37
N PRO A 45 4.59 -21.31 9.87
CA PRO A 45 3.23 -21.32 10.45
C PRO A 45 3.20 -21.73 11.91
N ALA A 46 3.98 -22.74 12.30
CA ALA A 46 4.08 -23.16 13.69
C ALA A 46 4.71 -22.06 14.57
N ARG A 47 5.79 -21.44 14.07
CA ARG A 47 6.46 -20.32 14.76
C ARG A 47 5.55 -19.09 14.90
N LEU A 48 4.75 -18.78 13.88
CA LEU A 48 3.75 -17.70 13.94
C LEU A 48 2.69 -17.98 15.01
N SER A 49 2.21 -19.24 15.12
CA SER A 49 1.27 -19.63 16.15
C SER A 49 1.86 -19.53 17.59
N GLU A 50 3.14 -19.85 17.76
CA GLU A 50 3.85 -19.64 19.02
C GLU A 50 3.90 -18.16 19.40
N ILE A 51 4.26 -17.30 18.43
CA ILE A 51 4.31 -15.84 18.63
C ILE A 51 2.91 -15.30 18.97
N GLU A 52 1.85 -15.77 18.30
CA GLU A 52 0.48 -15.39 18.66
C GLU A 52 0.13 -15.73 20.12
N ALA A 53 0.55 -16.92 20.57
CA ALA A 53 0.32 -17.33 21.96
C ALA A 53 1.12 -16.46 22.94
N GLU A 54 2.33 -16.02 22.57
CA GLU A 54 3.17 -15.14 23.38
C GLU A 54 2.58 -13.72 23.50
N ILE A 55 2.07 -13.14 22.40
CA ILE A 55 1.57 -11.75 22.37
C ILE A 55 0.08 -11.61 22.69
N GLY A 56 -0.66 -12.71 22.72
CA GLY A 56 -2.10 -12.72 22.97
C GLY A 56 -2.93 -12.12 21.83
N GLY A 57 -2.46 -12.24 20.57
CA GLY A 57 -3.10 -11.66 19.39
C GLY A 57 -3.19 -12.63 18.21
N ARG A 58 -3.55 -12.12 17.03
CA ARG A 58 -3.57 -12.88 15.77
C ARG A 58 -2.59 -12.23 14.77
N ILE A 59 -1.90 -13.06 14.00
CA ILE A 59 -0.99 -12.64 12.96
C ILE A 59 -1.49 -13.20 11.62
N GLY A 60 -1.73 -12.34 10.65
CA GLY A 60 -2.04 -12.73 9.28
C GLY A 60 -0.82 -12.51 8.39
N VAL A 61 -0.46 -13.52 7.61
CA VAL A 61 0.67 -13.44 6.67
C VAL A 61 0.27 -14.08 5.33
N SER A 62 0.60 -13.40 4.25
CA SER A 62 0.67 -13.96 2.91
C SER A 62 1.93 -13.42 2.25
N ALA A 63 2.81 -14.32 1.85
CA ALA A 63 4.06 -13.97 1.20
C ALA A 63 4.31 -14.92 0.03
N VAL A 64 4.82 -14.39 -1.07
CA VAL A 64 5.18 -15.16 -2.25
C VAL A 64 6.59 -14.78 -2.71
N ASN A 65 7.40 -15.78 -2.98
CA ASN A 65 8.66 -15.60 -3.68
C ASN A 65 8.35 -15.66 -5.19
N LEU A 66 8.51 -14.53 -5.88
CA LEU A 66 8.16 -14.42 -7.29
C LEU A 66 9.06 -15.23 -8.23
N ASP A 67 10.30 -15.51 -7.81
CA ASP A 67 11.25 -16.28 -8.62
C ASP A 67 10.98 -17.79 -8.56
N THR A 68 10.58 -18.29 -7.39
CA THR A 68 10.37 -19.73 -7.16
C THR A 68 8.90 -20.14 -7.15
N GLY A 69 7.97 -19.17 -7.05
CA GLY A 69 6.54 -19.41 -6.84
C GLY A 69 6.21 -19.95 -5.45
N PHE A 70 7.19 -20.01 -4.56
CA PHE A 70 6.99 -20.51 -3.21
C PHE A 70 6.10 -19.56 -2.40
N THR A 71 5.11 -20.08 -1.67
CA THR A 71 4.16 -19.30 -0.87
C THR A 71 4.21 -19.70 0.60
N LEU A 72 4.13 -18.70 1.48
CA LEU A 72 3.87 -18.83 2.91
C LEU A 72 2.55 -18.15 3.23
N THR A 73 1.61 -18.90 3.83
CA THR A 73 0.33 -18.35 4.26
C THR A 73 0.05 -18.77 5.70
N HIS A 74 -0.35 -17.81 6.53
CA HIS A 74 -0.85 -18.04 7.89
C HIS A 74 -2.07 -17.13 8.10
N ARG A 75 -3.23 -17.68 8.44
CA ARG A 75 -4.52 -16.99 8.50
C ARG A 75 -4.83 -16.15 7.25
N GLY A 76 -4.40 -16.64 6.09
CA GLY A 76 -4.40 -15.89 4.83
C GLY A 76 -5.78 -15.40 4.39
N ASP A 77 -6.85 -16.10 4.75
CA ASP A 77 -8.25 -15.77 4.41
C ASP A 77 -9.04 -15.20 5.58
N GLU A 78 -8.41 -15.04 6.75
CA GLU A 78 -9.06 -14.39 7.87
C GLU A 78 -9.05 -12.86 7.73
N ARG A 79 -10.14 -12.21 8.17
CA ARG A 79 -10.25 -10.75 8.12
C ARG A 79 -9.45 -10.08 9.22
N PHE A 80 -8.76 -9.01 8.83
CA PHE A 80 -8.03 -8.09 9.68
C PHE A 80 -8.45 -6.66 9.35
N ALA A 81 -8.56 -5.80 10.37
CA ALA A 81 -8.76 -4.37 10.15
C ALA A 81 -7.57 -3.79 9.38
N MET A 82 -7.85 -3.01 8.34
CA MET A 82 -6.77 -2.38 7.56
C MET A 82 -6.10 -1.25 8.34
N CYS A 83 -6.85 -0.52 9.15
CA CYS A 83 -6.37 0.72 9.72
C CYS A 83 -5.66 1.54 8.62
N SER A 84 -4.55 2.20 8.92
CA SER A 84 -3.82 3.01 7.92
C SER A 84 -3.18 2.22 6.77
N SER A 85 -3.20 0.88 6.79
CA SER A 85 -2.66 0.13 5.66
C SER A 85 -3.49 0.30 4.37
N PHE A 86 -4.76 0.72 4.43
CA PHE A 86 -5.56 1.02 3.24
C PHE A 86 -4.98 2.18 2.40
N LYS A 87 -4.17 3.05 2.98
CA LYS A 87 -3.68 4.30 2.38
C LYS A 87 -2.79 4.10 1.16
N TRP A 88 -2.00 3.02 1.13
CA TRP A 88 -1.24 2.72 -0.08
C TRP A 88 -2.13 2.25 -1.23
N LEU A 89 -3.20 1.47 -0.95
CA LEU A 89 -4.21 1.11 -1.94
C LEU A 89 -4.93 2.35 -2.46
N LEU A 90 -5.33 3.26 -1.57
CA LEU A 90 -5.94 4.53 -1.93
C LEU A 90 -5.06 5.34 -2.90
N ALA A 91 -3.79 5.51 -2.56
CA ALA A 91 -2.85 6.20 -3.45
C ALA A 91 -2.71 5.49 -4.80
N ALA A 92 -2.66 4.15 -4.82
CA ALA A 92 -2.60 3.38 -6.06
C ALA A 92 -3.85 3.58 -6.92
N LEU A 93 -5.06 3.59 -6.34
CA LEU A 93 -6.31 3.84 -7.05
C LEU A 93 -6.37 5.27 -7.61
N VAL A 94 -5.95 6.27 -6.83
CA VAL A 94 -5.84 7.66 -7.30
C VAL A 94 -4.85 7.77 -8.47
N LEU A 95 -3.68 7.17 -8.38
CA LEU A 95 -2.70 7.16 -9.46
C LEU A 95 -3.21 6.43 -10.71
N LYS A 96 -4.05 5.41 -10.55
CA LYS A 96 -4.74 4.75 -11.66
C LYS A 96 -5.70 5.70 -12.38
N GLN A 97 -6.42 6.56 -11.66
CA GLN A 97 -7.26 7.61 -12.26
C GLN A 97 -6.40 8.67 -12.97
N VAL A 98 -5.22 8.97 -12.45
CA VAL A 98 -4.27 9.86 -13.15
C VAL A 98 -3.76 9.22 -14.44
N ASP A 99 -3.41 7.95 -14.43
CA ASP A 99 -2.98 7.22 -15.64
C ASP A 99 -4.11 7.10 -16.68
N ALA A 100 -5.38 7.06 -16.25
CA ALA A 100 -6.55 7.08 -17.12
C ALA A 100 -6.87 8.48 -17.68
N GLY A 101 -6.34 9.54 -17.10
CA GLY A 101 -6.59 10.92 -17.47
C GLY A 101 -7.82 11.54 -16.78
N ASP A 102 -8.40 10.85 -15.81
CA ASP A 102 -9.57 11.31 -15.04
C ASP A 102 -9.17 12.30 -13.92
N LEU A 103 -7.94 12.21 -13.44
CA LEU A 103 -7.32 13.13 -12.49
C LEU A 103 -5.96 13.62 -13.00
N LEU A 104 -5.48 14.75 -12.47
CA LEU A 104 -4.16 15.28 -12.73
C LEU A 104 -3.36 15.35 -11.43
N LEU A 105 -2.07 15.01 -11.46
CA LEU A 105 -1.19 15.11 -10.28
C LEU A 105 -1.10 16.55 -9.75
N GLU A 106 -1.11 17.53 -10.65
CA GLU A 106 -1.05 18.96 -10.35
C GLU A 106 -2.40 19.55 -9.99
N GLN A 107 -3.50 18.78 -10.07
CA GLN A 107 -4.83 19.24 -9.69
C GLN A 107 -4.83 19.66 -8.23
N THR A 108 -5.27 20.90 -7.99
CA THR A 108 -5.40 21.48 -6.66
C THR A 108 -6.64 21.00 -5.94
N VAL A 109 -6.48 20.53 -4.71
CA VAL A 109 -7.57 20.13 -3.81
C VAL A 109 -7.61 21.10 -2.64
N TYR A 110 -8.73 21.84 -2.51
CA TYR A 110 -8.92 22.80 -1.44
C TYR A 110 -9.48 22.14 -0.19
N PHE A 111 -9.05 22.62 0.96
CA PHE A 111 -9.53 22.18 2.27
C PHE A 111 -9.46 23.32 3.31
N THR A 112 -10.18 23.12 4.38
CA THR A 112 -10.31 24.08 5.48
C THR A 112 -10.06 23.41 6.82
N ARG A 113 -10.17 24.17 7.90
CA ARG A 113 -10.08 23.62 9.26
C ARG A 113 -11.19 22.59 9.56
N GLU A 114 -12.31 22.64 8.87
CA GLU A 114 -13.43 21.70 9.04
C GLU A 114 -13.08 20.29 8.52
N ASP A 115 -12.09 20.19 7.61
CA ASP A 115 -11.60 18.93 7.07
C ASP A 115 -10.58 18.24 7.98
N MET A 116 -10.12 18.93 9.03
CA MET A 116 -9.07 18.41 9.90
C MET A 116 -9.61 17.35 10.86
N VAL A 117 -8.94 16.22 10.84
CA VAL A 117 -9.13 15.11 11.79
C VAL A 117 -7.77 14.78 12.45
N PRO A 118 -7.76 14.05 13.57
CA PRO A 118 -6.51 13.72 14.26
C PRO A 118 -5.47 13.08 13.33
N HIS A 119 -4.20 13.35 13.59
CA HIS A 119 -3.03 12.95 12.79
C HIS A 119 -2.99 13.60 11.40
N ALA A 120 -2.60 14.86 11.38
CA ALA A 120 -2.56 15.74 10.21
C ALA A 120 -1.17 16.43 10.03
N PRO A 121 -0.05 15.69 9.99
CA PRO A 121 1.28 16.30 10.06
C PRO A 121 1.60 17.23 8.87
N VAL A 122 1.04 16.97 7.70
CA VAL A 122 1.26 17.75 6.48
C VAL A 122 0.10 18.72 6.25
N THR A 123 -1.13 18.24 6.28
CA THR A 123 -2.33 19.05 5.99
C THR A 123 -2.51 20.17 7.01
N GLU A 124 -2.21 19.96 8.30
CA GLU A 124 -2.27 21.02 9.30
C GLU A 124 -1.25 22.13 9.03
N SER A 125 -0.05 21.78 8.58
CA SER A 125 0.98 22.74 8.19
C SER A 125 0.58 23.56 6.96
N ALA A 126 -0.23 23.00 6.06
CA ALA A 126 -0.72 23.60 4.83
C ALA A 126 -2.03 24.38 5.01
N LEU A 127 -2.64 24.41 6.21
CA LEU A 127 -3.90 25.13 6.45
C LEU A 127 -3.86 26.61 6.07
N GLY A 128 -2.71 27.27 6.27
CA GLY A 128 -2.54 28.67 5.89
C GLY A 128 -2.57 28.90 4.38
N LEU A 129 -2.20 27.88 3.59
CA LEU A 129 -2.30 27.85 2.13
C LEU A 129 -3.72 27.45 1.67
N GLY A 130 -4.38 26.53 2.39
CA GLY A 130 -5.73 26.09 2.16
C GLY A 130 -5.90 25.11 0.98
N TYR A 131 -4.81 24.57 0.44
CA TYR A 131 -4.83 23.57 -0.61
C TYR A 131 -3.53 22.76 -0.67
N LEU A 132 -3.61 21.59 -1.28
CA LEU A 132 -2.48 20.76 -1.74
C LEU A 132 -2.84 20.18 -3.11
N THR A 133 -1.84 19.77 -3.87
CA THR A 133 -2.04 19.02 -5.12
C THR A 133 -2.36 17.55 -4.83
N VAL A 134 -2.93 16.85 -5.82
CA VAL A 134 -3.16 15.39 -5.73
C VAL A 134 -1.84 14.65 -5.44
N ALA A 135 -0.73 15.07 -6.07
CA ALA A 135 0.59 14.49 -5.81
C ALA A 135 1.02 14.66 -4.34
N GLU A 136 0.90 15.87 -3.80
CA GLU A 136 1.26 16.16 -2.40
C GLU A 136 0.36 15.42 -1.40
N LEU A 137 -0.94 15.28 -1.71
CA LEU A 137 -1.85 14.49 -0.89
C LEU A 137 -1.50 12.99 -0.91
N CYS A 138 -1.15 12.42 -2.07
CA CYS A 138 -0.67 11.04 -2.16
C CYS A 138 0.61 10.85 -1.33
N GLU A 139 1.56 11.77 -1.43
CA GLU A 139 2.80 11.75 -0.66
C GLU A 139 2.53 11.82 0.84
N ALA A 140 1.72 12.78 1.30
CA ALA A 140 1.34 12.94 2.70
C ALA A 140 0.63 11.67 3.25
N THR A 141 -0.30 11.12 2.47
CA THR A 141 -1.05 9.92 2.83
C THR A 141 -0.14 8.70 3.03
N VAL A 142 0.82 8.47 2.13
CA VAL A 142 1.67 7.28 2.16
C VAL A 142 2.87 7.44 3.08
N GLN A 143 3.56 8.59 3.06
CA GLN A 143 4.80 8.77 3.82
C GLN A 143 4.57 9.10 5.29
N THR A 144 3.53 9.88 5.59
CA THR A 144 3.25 10.35 6.95
C THR A 144 1.96 9.83 7.54
N SER A 145 1.19 9.06 6.77
CA SER A 145 -0.12 8.54 7.18
C SER A 145 -1.13 9.65 7.53
N ASP A 146 -1.06 10.82 6.88
CA ASP A 146 -1.92 11.97 7.11
C ASP A 146 -3.40 11.62 6.86
N ASN A 147 -4.24 11.73 7.90
CA ASN A 147 -5.64 11.32 7.83
C ASN A 147 -6.51 12.30 7.01
N PRO A 148 -6.42 13.62 7.20
CA PRO A 148 -7.11 14.55 6.30
C PRO A 148 -6.71 14.38 4.83
N ALA A 149 -5.42 14.18 4.53
CA ALA A 149 -4.98 13.93 3.16
C ALA A 149 -5.65 12.67 2.56
N ALA A 150 -5.74 11.59 3.34
CA ALA A 150 -6.45 10.38 2.92
C ALA A 150 -7.94 10.64 2.67
N ASN A 151 -8.63 11.37 3.56
CA ASN A 151 -10.03 11.73 3.37
C ASN A 151 -10.24 12.64 2.13
N LEU A 152 -9.32 13.56 1.86
CA LEU A 152 -9.36 14.40 0.66
C LEU A 152 -9.22 13.56 -0.61
N LEU A 153 -8.29 12.61 -0.65
CA LEU A 153 -8.13 11.69 -1.77
C LEU A 153 -9.35 10.77 -1.94
N LEU A 154 -9.92 10.24 -0.84
CA LEU A 154 -11.15 9.45 -0.89
C LEU A 154 -12.30 10.24 -1.55
N ARG A 155 -12.47 11.53 -1.24
CA ARG A 155 -13.50 12.36 -1.89
C ARG A 155 -13.35 12.39 -3.40
N LEU A 156 -12.14 12.41 -3.93
CA LEU A 156 -11.90 12.45 -5.37
C LEU A 156 -12.36 11.18 -6.10
N ILE A 157 -12.40 10.06 -5.41
CA ILE A 157 -12.72 8.75 -5.98
C ILE A 157 -14.09 8.21 -5.51
N GLY A 158 -14.96 9.05 -4.92
CA GLY A 158 -16.30 8.65 -4.49
C GLY A 158 -16.40 8.11 -3.07
N GLY A 159 -15.42 8.44 -2.20
CA GLY A 159 -15.42 8.04 -0.79
C GLY A 159 -15.07 6.59 -0.55
N PRO A 160 -15.34 6.06 0.66
CA PRO A 160 -15.13 4.66 1.00
C PRO A 160 -15.84 3.68 0.07
N GLU A 161 -17.05 4.04 -0.40
CA GLU A 161 -17.82 3.25 -1.36
C GLU A 161 -17.08 3.18 -2.71
N GLY A 162 -16.70 4.33 -3.28
CA GLY A 162 -15.95 4.40 -4.53
C GLY A 162 -14.60 3.66 -4.46
N PHE A 163 -13.88 3.77 -3.34
CA PHE A 163 -12.69 2.96 -3.09
C PHE A 163 -12.99 1.46 -3.21
N THR A 164 -14.06 1.00 -2.56
CA THR A 164 -14.45 -0.42 -2.58
C THR A 164 -14.91 -0.86 -3.97
N GLU A 165 -15.67 -0.04 -4.68
CA GLU A 165 -16.13 -0.32 -6.05
C GLU A 165 -14.95 -0.43 -7.03
N MET A 166 -13.99 0.47 -6.94
CA MET A 166 -12.77 0.41 -7.78
C MET A 166 -11.98 -0.87 -7.54
N LEU A 167 -11.85 -1.32 -6.29
CA LEU A 167 -11.23 -2.60 -5.97
C LEU A 167 -12.01 -3.78 -6.54
N ARG A 168 -13.35 -3.76 -6.49
CA ARG A 168 -14.20 -4.81 -7.12
C ARG A 168 -13.99 -4.87 -8.63
N ALA A 169 -13.90 -3.71 -9.28
CA ALA A 169 -13.62 -3.64 -10.72
C ALA A 169 -12.26 -4.26 -11.09
N ASP A 170 -11.31 -4.25 -10.16
CA ASP A 170 -9.98 -4.89 -10.31
C ASP A 170 -9.95 -6.36 -9.84
N GLY A 171 -11.10 -6.93 -9.45
CA GLY A 171 -11.22 -8.33 -9.01
C GLY A 171 -10.86 -8.57 -7.53
N ALA A 172 -10.68 -7.53 -6.73
CA ALA A 172 -10.38 -7.65 -5.30
C ALA A 172 -11.68 -7.72 -4.48
N ASP A 173 -12.30 -8.89 -4.40
CA ASP A 173 -13.64 -9.06 -3.81
C ASP A 173 -13.69 -9.06 -2.28
N THR A 174 -12.56 -9.13 -1.62
CA THR A 174 -12.50 -9.30 -0.16
C THR A 174 -12.29 -7.98 0.58
N THR A 175 -11.40 -7.14 0.08
CA THR A 175 -11.04 -5.85 0.70
C THR A 175 -12.19 -4.87 0.61
N ARG A 176 -12.53 -4.18 1.71
CA ARG A 176 -13.58 -3.17 1.75
C ARG A 176 -13.24 -2.03 2.70
N LEU A 177 -13.61 -0.83 2.30
CA LEU A 177 -13.60 0.37 3.13
C LEU A 177 -15.04 0.86 3.25
N ASP A 178 -15.49 1.20 4.47
CA ASP A 178 -16.86 1.57 4.76
C ASP A 178 -16.95 2.92 5.47
N ARG A 179 -15.88 3.34 6.11
CA ARG A 179 -15.83 4.55 6.93
C ARG A 179 -14.67 5.45 6.52
N TRP A 180 -14.76 6.69 6.95
CA TRP A 180 -13.70 7.69 6.81
C TRP A 180 -12.69 7.61 7.95
N GLU A 181 -11.55 8.29 7.82
CA GLU A 181 -10.68 8.55 8.97
C GLU A 181 -11.36 9.57 9.89
N PRO A 182 -11.32 9.36 11.23
CA PRO A 182 -10.62 8.29 11.94
C PRO A 182 -11.48 7.06 12.27
N GLU A 183 -12.78 7.02 11.94
CA GLU A 183 -13.76 6.00 12.37
C GLU A 183 -13.45 4.60 11.82
N LEU A 184 -12.75 4.50 10.67
CA LEU A 184 -12.33 3.23 10.09
C LEU A 184 -11.41 2.40 11.01
N ASN A 185 -10.82 3.04 12.03
CA ASN A 185 -9.93 2.39 13.00
C ASN A 185 -10.65 1.72 14.17
N ALA A 186 -12.00 1.67 14.19
CA ALA A 186 -12.77 1.12 15.32
C ALA A 186 -12.46 -0.36 15.61
N ASN A 187 -12.10 -1.16 14.62
CA ASN A 187 -11.62 -2.54 14.75
C ASN A 187 -12.43 -3.39 15.74
N THR A 188 -13.75 -3.36 15.61
CA THR A 188 -14.65 -4.15 16.49
C THR A 188 -14.56 -5.64 16.09
N PRO A 189 -14.32 -6.56 17.03
CA PRO A 189 -14.27 -7.98 16.74
C PRO A 189 -15.55 -8.47 16.04
N GLY A 190 -15.39 -9.16 14.90
CA GLY A 190 -16.51 -9.67 14.09
C GLY A 190 -17.16 -8.65 13.15
N ASP A 191 -16.77 -7.39 13.18
CA ASP A 191 -17.22 -6.37 12.24
C ASP A 191 -16.42 -6.52 10.92
N PRO A 192 -17.05 -6.77 9.77
CA PRO A 192 -16.34 -6.91 8.49
C PRO A 192 -15.96 -5.57 7.86
N ARG A 193 -16.41 -4.43 8.40
CA ARG A 193 -16.12 -3.11 7.86
C ARG A 193 -14.64 -2.77 7.98
N ASP A 194 -14.11 -2.08 6.97
CA ASP A 194 -12.73 -1.60 6.88
C ASP A 194 -11.68 -2.70 7.05
N THR A 195 -11.97 -3.88 6.48
CA THR A 195 -11.13 -5.07 6.60
C THR A 195 -10.64 -5.58 5.25
N THR A 196 -9.54 -6.29 5.31
CA THR A 196 -8.99 -7.12 4.24
C THR A 196 -8.57 -8.49 4.78
N THR A 197 -8.01 -9.35 3.92
CA THR A 197 -7.31 -10.57 4.33
C THR A 197 -5.86 -10.49 3.87
N PRO A 198 -4.91 -11.21 4.49
CA PRO A 198 -3.52 -11.26 4.03
C PRO A 198 -3.38 -11.66 2.56
N ASN A 199 -4.23 -12.58 2.07
CA ASN A 199 -4.20 -13.03 0.67
C ASN A 199 -4.76 -11.98 -0.31
N ALA A 200 -5.58 -11.04 0.16
CA ALA A 200 -6.20 -10.01 -0.68
C ALA A 200 -5.44 -8.67 -0.66
N MET A 201 -4.59 -8.43 0.34
CA MET A 201 -3.78 -7.23 0.49
C MET A 201 -2.50 -7.29 -0.33
#